data_e10c0ace27d7ef07e99a46fe6ebdbb72
#
_entry.id   e10c0ace27d7ef07e99a46fe6ebdbb72
#
_cell.length_a   1.000
_cell.length_b   1.000
_cell.length_c   1.000
_cell.angle_alpha   90.00
_cell.angle_beta   90.00
_cell.angle_gamma   90.00
#
_symmetry.space_group_name_H-M   'P 1'
#
loop_
_entity.id
_entity.type
_entity.pdbx_description
1 polymer ?
#
loop_
_entity_poly.entity_id
_entity_poly.type
_entity_poly.pdbx_seq_one_letter_code
_entity_poly.pdbx_strand_id
1 'polypeptide(L)'
;SDSTGTTVTFWPDDEIFETCIYDFDTLHNRLQETAFLNKNLKIVLTDERESTPHVEEFCYEGGIIDFVKFLNEGKDVPEAFKEPIYIEGKSDPDAPVAKMGEVEVSLQWNSGYGENVMSFANDIYTPEGGMHLEGFRTALTRVINDYARKQNLLKEKDANLTGDDVREGLSAVISVKLPDPQFEGQTKAKLGSSYMRALTLKIV
;
A
#
# COMPACT_ATOMS: atom_id res chain seq x y z
N SER A 1 -37.04 6.08 -4.40
CA SER A 1 -35.87 6.31 -5.27
C SER A 1 -34.92 5.15 -5.10
N ASP A 2 -34.51 4.55 -6.20
CA ASP A 2 -33.65 3.36 -6.20
C ASP A 2 -32.15 3.71 -6.08
N SER A 3 -31.84 4.97 -5.87
CA SER A 3 -30.47 5.48 -5.68
C SER A 3 -30.37 6.32 -4.41
N THR A 4 -29.24 6.18 -3.73
CA THR A 4 -28.86 7.01 -2.57
C THR A 4 -27.60 7.78 -2.88
N GLY A 5 -27.41 8.93 -2.24
CA GLY A 5 -26.22 9.74 -2.46
C GLY A 5 -26.13 10.92 -1.50
N THR A 6 -24.92 11.47 -1.39
CA THR A 6 -24.65 12.68 -0.62
C THR A 6 -23.88 13.65 -1.48
N THR A 7 -24.28 14.93 -1.49
CA THR A 7 -23.52 16.01 -2.13
C THR A 7 -22.99 16.94 -1.06
N VAL A 8 -21.69 17.23 -1.14
CA VAL A 8 -21.02 18.19 -0.26
C VAL A 8 -20.41 19.27 -1.13
N THR A 9 -20.69 20.54 -0.81
CA THR A 9 -20.11 21.69 -1.50
C THR A 9 -19.44 22.59 -0.47
N PHE A 10 -18.23 23.04 -0.75
CA PHE A 10 -17.49 23.93 0.15
C PHE A 10 -16.58 24.87 -0.64
N TRP A 11 -16.20 25.96 -0.03
CA TRP A 11 -15.21 26.91 -0.52
C TRP A 11 -14.12 27.05 0.54
N PRO A 12 -12.83 26.90 0.17
CA PRO A 12 -11.76 27.19 1.12
C PRO A 12 -11.77 28.67 1.47
N ASP A 13 -11.47 28.97 2.73
CA ASP A 13 -11.41 30.33 3.26
C ASP A 13 -10.05 30.94 2.96
N ASP A 14 -10.01 32.05 2.22
CA ASP A 14 -8.79 32.73 1.81
C ASP A 14 -8.11 33.55 2.95
N GLU A 15 -8.82 33.72 4.09
CA GLU A 15 -8.20 34.27 5.30
C GLU A 15 -7.39 33.19 6.07
N ILE A 16 -7.67 31.89 5.84
CA ILE A 16 -7.02 30.76 6.53
C ILE A 16 -5.98 30.08 5.66
N PHE A 17 -6.26 29.89 4.38
CA PHE A 17 -5.39 29.18 3.44
C PHE A 17 -4.59 30.15 2.59
N GLU A 18 -3.27 29.91 2.47
CA GLU A 18 -2.36 30.70 1.63
C GLU A 18 -2.77 30.66 0.14
N THR A 19 -3.41 29.59 -0.30
CA THR A 19 -3.98 29.44 -1.64
C THR A 19 -5.30 28.67 -1.60
N CYS A 20 -6.28 29.15 -2.36
CA CYS A 20 -7.58 28.49 -2.57
C CYS A 20 -7.65 27.80 -3.94
N ILE A 21 -6.53 27.75 -4.67
CA ILE A 21 -6.42 27.09 -5.97
C ILE A 21 -5.98 25.65 -5.75
N TYR A 22 -6.83 24.71 -6.11
CA TYR A 22 -6.49 23.29 -6.06
C TYR A 22 -5.49 22.90 -7.14
N ASP A 23 -4.49 22.12 -6.75
CA ASP A 23 -3.56 21.48 -7.67
C ASP A 23 -4.16 20.16 -8.17
N PHE A 24 -4.31 20.05 -9.50
CA PHE A 24 -4.94 18.89 -10.13
C PHE A 24 -4.13 17.61 -9.91
N ASP A 25 -2.81 17.67 -10.08
CA ASP A 25 -1.94 16.49 -9.98
C ASP A 25 -1.91 15.92 -8.57
N THR A 26 -1.95 16.80 -7.56
CA THR A 26 -2.04 16.40 -6.16
C THR A 26 -3.34 15.64 -5.88
N LEU A 27 -4.48 16.15 -6.39
CA LEU A 27 -5.77 15.48 -6.26
C LEU A 27 -5.83 14.17 -7.06
N HIS A 28 -5.34 14.19 -8.30
CA HIS A 28 -5.25 13.02 -9.17
C HIS A 28 -4.51 11.88 -8.48
N ASN A 29 -3.28 12.13 -8.04
CA ASN A 29 -2.45 11.11 -7.40
C ASN A 29 -3.12 10.55 -6.15
N ARG A 30 -3.70 11.41 -5.30
CA ARG A 30 -4.34 10.98 -4.06
C ARG A 30 -5.60 10.16 -4.29
N LEU A 31 -6.43 10.54 -5.26
CA LEU A 31 -7.65 9.82 -5.61
C LEU A 31 -7.35 8.50 -6.31
N GLN A 32 -6.31 8.46 -7.14
CA GLN A 32 -5.83 7.24 -7.77
C GLN A 32 -5.33 6.23 -6.74
N GLU A 33 -4.49 6.66 -5.76
CA GLU A 33 -4.07 5.81 -4.64
C GLU A 33 -5.27 5.26 -3.87
N THR A 34 -6.26 6.12 -3.57
CA THR A 34 -7.48 5.71 -2.87
C THR A 34 -8.27 4.66 -3.65
N ALA A 35 -8.36 4.79 -4.97
CA ALA A 35 -9.03 3.82 -5.82
C ALA A 35 -8.27 2.48 -5.88
N PHE A 36 -6.94 2.47 -5.90
CA PHE A 36 -6.15 1.24 -5.81
C PHE A 36 -6.33 0.51 -4.48
N LEU A 37 -6.44 1.25 -3.37
CA LEU A 37 -6.61 0.66 -2.03
C LEU A 37 -8.01 0.11 -1.77
N ASN A 38 -9.00 0.49 -2.60
CA ASN A 38 -10.40 0.08 -2.46
C ASN A 38 -10.91 -0.55 -3.75
N LYS A 39 -10.83 -1.87 -3.85
CA LYS A 39 -11.27 -2.64 -5.03
C LYS A 39 -12.67 -2.22 -5.49
N ASN A 40 -12.83 -2.01 -6.79
CA ASN A 40 -14.10 -1.63 -7.44
C ASN A 40 -14.68 -0.26 -7.00
N LEU A 41 -13.97 0.53 -6.20
CA LEU A 41 -14.38 1.91 -5.94
C LEU A 41 -14.14 2.75 -7.20
N LYS A 42 -15.21 3.27 -7.80
CA LYS A 42 -15.12 4.21 -8.90
C LYS A 42 -15.03 5.64 -8.35
N ILE A 43 -13.96 6.34 -8.71
CA ILE A 43 -13.75 7.76 -8.41
C ILE A 43 -13.70 8.51 -9.73
N VAL A 44 -14.38 9.65 -9.82
CA VAL A 44 -14.33 10.55 -10.96
C VAL A 44 -13.85 11.91 -10.46
N LEU A 45 -12.75 12.39 -11.03
CA LEU A 45 -12.23 13.74 -10.81
C LEU A 45 -12.55 14.58 -12.03
N THR A 46 -13.23 15.71 -11.83
CA THR A 46 -13.56 16.65 -12.88
C THR A 46 -13.02 18.04 -12.54
N ASP A 47 -12.19 18.58 -13.40
CA ASP A 47 -11.73 19.97 -13.34
C ASP A 47 -12.50 20.80 -14.37
N GLU A 48 -13.31 21.73 -13.88
CA GLU A 48 -14.17 22.60 -14.70
C GLU A 48 -13.63 24.05 -14.83
N ARG A 49 -12.35 24.28 -14.47
CA ARG A 49 -11.76 25.61 -14.52
C ARG A 49 -11.52 26.12 -15.94
N GLU A 50 -11.40 25.22 -16.91
CA GLU A 50 -11.29 25.53 -18.33
C GLU A 50 -12.63 25.37 -19.05
N SER A 51 -12.72 25.92 -20.28
CA SER A 51 -13.94 25.82 -21.09
C SER A 51 -14.33 24.39 -21.47
N THR A 52 -13.36 23.49 -21.53
CA THR A 52 -13.56 22.06 -21.71
C THR A 52 -13.15 21.35 -20.42
N PRO A 53 -14.07 20.69 -19.70
CA PRO A 53 -13.75 20.00 -18.48
C PRO A 53 -12.70 18.91 -18.69
N HIS A 54 -11.73 18.84 -17.80
CA HIS A 54 -10.78 17.72 -17.73
C HIS A 54 -11.34 16.66 -16.77
N VAL A 55 -11.58 15.45 -17.28
CA VAL A 55 -12.22 14.35 -16.52
C VAL A 55 -11.31 13.15 -16.48
N GLU A 56 -11.04 12.68 -15.25
CA GLU A 56 -10.30 11.44 -14.97
C GLU A 56 -11.17 10.46 -14.20
N GLU A 57 -11.12 9.18 -14.58
CA GLU A 57 -11.85 8.12 -13.90
C GLU A 57 -10.88 7.06 -13.39
N PHE A 58 -11.05 6.69 -12.12
CA PHE A 58 -10.26 5.65 -11.46
C PHE A 58 -11.17 4.54 -11.00
N CYS A 59 -10.88 3.30 -11.38
CA CYS A 59 -11.57 2.10 -10.90
C CYS A 59 -10.67 0.89 -11.14
N TYR A 60 -10.23 0.23 -10.08
CA TYR A 60 -9.29 -0.88 -10.14
C TYR A 60 -9.90 -2.14 -9.52
N GLU A 61 -10.19 -3.13 -10.36
CA GLU A 61 -10.78 -4.40 -9.92
C GLU A 61 -9.75 -5.28 -9.16
N GLY A 62 -8.49 -5.20 -9.55
CA GLY A 62 -7.39 -5.91 -8.89
C GLY A 62 -6.90 -5.24 -7.59
N GLY A 63 -7.32 -4.00 -7.31
CA GLY A 63 -6.92 -3.28 -6.09
C GLY A 63 -5.40 -3.08 -5.99
N ILE A 64 -4.78 -3.52 -4.91
CA ILE A 64 -3.32 -3.34 -4.70
C ILE A 64 -2.47 -4.21 -5.65
N ILE A 65 -3.03 -5.21 -6.32
CA ILE A 65 -2.35 -5.95 -7.40
C ILE A 65 -2.13 -4.99 -8.58
N ASP A 66 -3.17 -4.26 -8.98
CA ASP A 66 -3.08 -3.27 -10.05
C ASP A 66 -2.15 -2.12 -9.65
N PHE A 67 -2.12 -1.77 -8.36
CA PHE A 67 -1.20 -0.77 -7.84
C PHE A 67 0.27 -1.18 -8.03
N VAL A 68 0.63 -2.43 -7.71
CA VAL A 68 1.98 -2.93 -7.92
C VAL A 68 2.34 -2.99 -9.41
N LYS A 69 1.40 -3.39 -10.28
CA LYS A 69 1.58 -3.33 -11.73
C LYS A 69 1.86 -1.88 -12.19
N PHE A 70 1.09 -0.92 -11.70
CA PHE A 70 1.30 0.51 -11.96
C PHE A 70 2.67 1.00 -11.48
N LEU A 71 3.13 0.62 -10.29
CA LEU A 71 4.46 0.96 -9.77
C LEU A 71 5.61 0.39 -10.63
N ASN A 72 5.32 -0.65 -11.41
CA ASN A 72 6.27 -1.30 -12.31
C ASN A 72 6.08 -0.93 -13.79
N GLU A 73 5.17 0.00 -14.12
CA GLU A 73 5.04 0.49 -15.49
C GLU A 73 6.36 1.03 -16.02
N GLY A 74 6.73 0.59 -17.22
CA GLY A 74 7.99 0.96 -17.86
C GLY A 74 9.25 0.29 -17.29
N LYS A 75 9.12 -0.60 -16.29
CA LYS A 75 10.24 -1.39 -15.78
C LYS A 75 10.25 -2.76 -16.42
N ASP A 76 11.45 -3.32 -16.53
CA ASP A 76 11.63 -4.69 -16.99
C ASP A 76 11.29 -5.66 -15.84
N VAL A 77 10.21 -6.43 -16.03
CA VAL A 77 9.75 -7.45 -15.08
C VAL A 77 10.06 -8.83 -15.64
N PRO A 78 10.90 -9.64 -14.96
CA PRO A 78 11.20 -10.99 -15.41
C PRO A 78 9.93 -11.84 -15.53
N GLU A 79 9.88 -12.74 -16.53
CA GLU A 79 8.70 -13.60 -16.80
C GLU A 79 8.28 -14.41 -15.57
N ALA A 80 9.24 -14.82 -14.73
CA ALA A 80 8.96 -15.55 -13.49
C ALA A 80 8.13 -14.72 -12.46
N PHE A 81 8.13 -13.39 -12.59
CA PHE A 81 7.43 -12.45 -11.70
C PHE A 81 6.37 -11.65 -12.43
N LYS A 82 5.94 -12.06 -13.63
CA LYS A 82 4.99 -11.34 -14.47
C LYS A 82 3.70 -10.99 -13.76
N GLU A 83 3.17 -11.89 -12.94
CA GLU A 83 2.03 -11.61 -12.09
C GLU A 83 2.52 -11.30 -10.67
N PRO A 84 2.04 -10.19 -10.06
CA PRO A 84 2.34 -9.88 -8.68
C PRO A 84 1.87 -10.98 -7.73
N ILE A 85 2.65 -11.25 -6.70
CA ILE A 85 2.24 -12.11 -5.59
C ILE A 85 1.26 -11.32 -4.73
N TYR A 86 0.13 -11.94 -4.36
CA TYR A 86 -0.86 -11.36 -3.48
C TYR A 86 -1.06 -12.22 -2.24
N ILE A 87 -1.07 -11.59 -1.08
CA ILE A 87 -1.23 -12.22 0.22
C ILE A 87 -2.26 -11.40 1.01
N GLU A 88 -3.24 -12.06 1.59
CA GLU A 88 -4.21 -11.42 2.49
C GLU A 88 -4.44 -12.26 3.73
N GLY A 89 -4.82 -11.60 4.80
CA GLY A 89 -5.21 -12.29 6.03
C GLY A 89 -5.78 -11.32 7.07
N LYS A 90 -6.42 -11.93 8.06
CA LYS A 90 -7.06 -11.21 9.18
C LYS A 90 -6.57 -11.74 10.50
N SER A 91 -6.76 -10.94 11.54
CA SER A 91 -6.60 -11.39 12.92
C SER A 91 -7.55 -12.53 13.24
N ASP A 92 -7.25 -13.27 14.31
CA ASP A 92 -8.15 -14.28 14.85
C ASP A 92 -9.53 -13.64 15.13
N PRO A 93 -10.65 -14.29 14.74
CA PRO A 93 -11.99 -13.80 15.06
C PRO A 93 -12.25 -13.60 16.55
N ASP A 94 -11.58 -14.38 17.40
CA ASP A 94 -11.67 -14.29 18.86
C ASP A 94 -10.70 -13.27 19.49
N ALA A 95 -9.93 -12.56 18.66
CA ALA A 95 -9.03 -11.51 19.15
C ALA A 95 -9.82 -10.35 19.75
N PRO A 96 -9.31 -9.69 20.80
CA PRO A 96 -9.91 -8.46 21.29
C PRO A 96 -10.07 -7.42 20.17
N VAL A 97 -11.18 -6.72 20.12
CA VAL A 97 -11.49 -5.70 19.07
C VAL A 97 -10.31 -4.73 18.88
N ALA A 98 -9.68 -4.28 19.96
CA ALA A 98 -8.52 -3.40 19.92
C ALA A 98 -7.26 -4.02 19.26
N LYS A 99 -7.27 -5.32 18.95
CA LYS A 99 -6.18 -6.05 18.29
C LYS A 99 -6.65 -6.71 16.98
N MET A 100 -7.85 -6.42 16.54
CA MET A 100 -8.33 -6.86 15.23
C MET A 100 -7.60 -6.08 14.14
N GLY A 101 -7.43 -6.72 13.00
CA GLY A 101 -6.83 -6.09 11.82
C GLY A 101 -6.88 -7.00 10.61
N GLU A 102 -6.77 -6.38 9.47
CA GLU A 102 -6.65 -7.02 8.17
C GLU A 102 -5.33 -6.57 7.55
N VAL A 103 -4.69 -7.46 6.82
CA VAL A 103 -3.44 -7.20 6.11
C VAL A 103 -3.60 -7.68 4.68
N GLU A 104 -3.31 -6.80 3.75
CA GLU A 104 -3.16 -7.11 2.33
C GLU A 104 -1.77 -6.70 1.89
N VAL A 105 -1.11 -7.57 1.15
CA VAL A 105 0.21 -7.33 0.56
C VAL A 105 0.17 -7.74 -0.90
N SER A 106 0.65 -6.88 -1.77
CA SER A 106 1.00 -7.25 -3.13
C SER A 106 2.45 -6.89 -3.39
N LEU A 107 3.18 -7.78 -4.07
CA LEU A 107 4.61 -7.58 -4.33
C LEU A 107 5.05 -8.21 -5.65
N GLN A 108 6.08 -7.60 -6.27
CA GLN A 108 6.65 -8.04 -7.54
C GLN A 108 8.09 -7.55 -7.66
N TRP A 109 8.97 -8.41 -8.17
CA TRP A 109 10.34 -7.99 -8.48
C TRP A 109 10.47 -7.54 -9.94
N ASN A 110 11.28 -6.53 -10.15
CA ASN A 110 11.73 -6.05 -11.45
C ASN A 110 13.26 -6.13 -11.56
N SER A 111 13.81 -5.92 -12.75
CA SER A 111 15.27 -6.01 -13.00
C SER A 111 16.06 -4.79 -12.53
N GLY A 112 15.43 -3.84 -11.84
CA GLY A 112 16.10 -2.68 -11.24
C GLY A 112 16.76 -3.02 -9.92
N TYR A 113 17.51 -2.04 -9.39
CA TYR A 113 18.23 -2.17 -8.11
C TYR A 113 17.50 -1.50 -6.94
N GLY A 114 16.53 -0.65 -7.21
CA GLY A 114 15.82 0.13 -6.19
C GLY A 114 14.67 -0.62 -5.53
N GLU A 115 14.48 -0.39 -4.24
CA GLU A 115 13.26 -0.78 -3.50
C GLU A 115 12.19 0.30 -3.69
N ASN A 116 10.97 -0.10 -4.04
CA ASN A 116 9.79 0.77 -4.09
C ASN A 116 8.65 0.14 -3.28
N VAL A 117 8.64 0.38 -1.98
CA VAL A 117 7.68 -0.21 -1.06
C VAL A 117 6.82 0.89 -0.45
N MET A 118 5.52 0.83 -0.69
CA MET A 118 4.53 1.74 -0.13
C MET A 118 3.71 1.04 0.96
N SER A 119 3.49 1.72 2.06
CA SER A 119 2.72 1.18 3.18
C SER A 119 1.59 2.12 3.60
N PHE A 120 0.44 1.53 3.90
CA PHE A 120 -0.80 2.24 4.22
C PHE A 120 -1.46 1.67 5.47
N ALA A 121 -2.09 2.53 6.26
CA ALA A 121 -2.93 2.15 7.39
C ALA A 121 -4.26 2.89 7.30
N ASN A 122 -5.39 2.16 7.17
CA ASN A 122 -6.73 2.71 6.92
C ASN A 122 -6.71 3.73 5.76
N ASP A 123 -6.13 3.32 4.62
CA ASP A 123 -5.96 4.11 3.39
C ASP A 123 -5.08 5.38 3.54
N ILE A 124 -4.41 5.55 4.68
CA ILE A 124 -3.48 6.65 4.93
C ILE A 124 -2.06 6.17 4.58
N TYR A 125 -1.41 6.86 3.66
CA TYR A 125 -0.01 6.60 3.32
C TYR A 125 0.90 6.88 4.52
N THR A 126 1.77 5.92 4.82
CA THR A 126 2.74 6.01 5.91
C THR A 126 4.18 6.07 5.34
N PRO A 127 4.67 7.24 4.92
CA PRO A 127 5.97 7.37 4.27
C PRO A 127 7.13 6.94 5.15
N GLU A 128 7.00 7.05 6.46
CA GLU A 128 7.99 6.58 7.44
C GLU A 128 7.74 5.11 7.87
N GLY A 129 6.77 4.44 7.22
CA GLY A 129 6.44 3.04 7.49
C GLY A 129 5.75 2.84 8.83
N GLY A 130 6.33 1.97 9.65
CA GLY A 130 5.82 1.60 10.97
C GLY A 130 5.71 0.09 11.16
N MET A 131 4.98 -0.33 12.17
CA MET A 131 4.95 -1.71 12.64
C MET A 131 4.52 -2.73 11.58
N HIS A 132 3.58 -2.39 10.69
CA HIS A 132 3.15 -3.26 9.60
C HIS A 132 4.27 -3.47 8.57
N LEU A 133 4.98 -2.40 8.18
CA LEU A 133 6.10 -2.48 7.24
C LEU A 133 7.27 -3.26 7.84
N GLU A 134 7.57 -3.06 9.14
CA GLU A 134 8.60 -3.85 9.84
C GLU A 134 8.25 -5.34 9.88
N GLY A 135 6.99 -5.66 10.12
CA GLY A 135 6.47 -7.02 10.08
C GLY A 135 6.68 -7.67 8.71
N PHE A 136 6.28 -6.95 7.64
CA PHE A 136 6.47 -7.38 6.26
C PHE A 136 7.94 -7.64 5.92
N ARG A 137 8.83 -6.67 6.15
CA ARG A 137 10.26 -6.79 5.84
C ARG A 137 10.91 -7.96 6.59
N THR A 138 10.56 -8.15 7.85
CA THR A 138 11.06 -9.26 8.66
C THR A 138 10.56 -10.60 8.14
N ALA A 139 9.27 -10.72 7.82
CA ALA A 139 8.67 -11.94 7.30
C ALA A 139 9.28 -12.32 5.95
N LEU A 140 9.33 -11.38 5.01
CA LEU A 140 9.85 -11.61 3.66
C LEU A 140 11.28 -12.14 3.68
N THR A 141 12.17 -11.47 4.45
CA THR A 141 13.57 -11.89 4.57
C THR A 141 13.69 -13.29 5.18
N ARG A 142 12.89 -13.59 6.21
CA ARG A 142 12.88 -14.90 6.86
C ARG A 142 12.41 -16.00 5.91
N VAL A 143 11.25 -15.81 5.28
CA VAL A 143 10.63 -16.82 4.41
C VAL A 143 11.54 -17.17 3.22
N ILE A 144 12.16 -16.16 2.61
CA ILE A 144 13.08 -16.39 1.48
C ILE A 144 14.32 -17.17 1.93
N ASN A 145 14.92 -16.82 3.08
CA ASN A 145 16.06 -17.58 3.62
C ASN A 145 15.69 -19.02 3.98
N ASP A 146 14.56 -19.21 4.67
CA ASP A 146 14.07 -20.53 5.07
C ASP A 146 13.80 -21.41 3.84
N TYR A 147 13.17 -20.84 2.80
CA TYR A 147 12.95 -21.53 1.54
C TYR A 147 14.25 -21.88 0.84
N ALA A 148 15.19 -20.93 0.72
CA ALA A 148 16.48 -21.14 0.07
C ALA A 148 17.29 -22.25 0.77
N ARG A 149 17.25 -22.32 2.10
CA ARG A 149 17.87 -23.39 2.86
C ARG A 149 17.17 -24.73 2.65
N LYS A 150 15.84 -24.76 2.73
CA LYS A 150 15.05 -25.97 2.51
C LYS A 150 15.27 -26.57 1.11
N GLN A 151 15.48 -25.72 0.11
CA GLN A 151 15.74 -26.14 -1.27
C GLN A 151 17.24 -26.34 -1.56
N ASN A 152 18.13 -26.24 -0.56
CA ASN A 152 19.58 -26.31 -0.72
C ASN A 152 20.19 -25.27 -1.69
N LEU A 153 19.49 -24.16 -1.93
CA LEU A 153 20.01 -23.01 -2.67
C LEU A 153 21.05 -22.25 -1.85
N LEU A 154 20.88 -22.20 -0.53
CA LEU A 154 21.89 -21.80 0.45
C LEU A 154 22.39 -23.04 1.18
N LYS A 155 23.70 -23.27 1.17
CA LYS A 155 24.36 -24.36 1.89
C LYS A 155 24.53 -23.97 3.37
N GLU A 156 24.72 -24.97 4.25
CA GLU A 156 24.88 -24.77 5.70
C GLU A 156 25.95 -23.71 6.07
N LYS A 157 27.04 -23.64 5.30
CA LYS A 157 28.15 -22.69 5.50
C LYS A 157 27.92 -21.30 4.89
N ASP A 158 26.91 -21.14 4.05
CA ASP A 158 26.63 -19.87 3.39
C ASP A 158 25.93 -18.90 4.36
N ALA A 159 26.25 -17.62 4.28
CA ALA A 159 25.52 -16.60 5.03
C ALA A 159 24.07 -16.51 4.52
N ASN A 160 23.16 -16.08 5.40
CA ASN A 160 21.80 -15.74 4.99
C ASN A 160 21.82 -14.48 4.11
N LEU A 161 20.84 -14.38 3.21
CA LEU A 161 20.56 -13.16 2.49
C LEU A 161 20.15 -12.07 3.49
N THR A 162 20.66 -10.87 3.29
CA THR A 162 20.26 -9.70 4.06
C THR A 162 18.88 -9.19 3.61
N GLY A 163 18.26 -8.32 4.41
CA GLY A 163 17.02 -7.67 3.99
C GLY A 163 17.19 -6.86 2.70
N ASP A 164 18.32 -6.22 2.52
CA ASP A 164 18.61 -5.41 1.33
C ASP A 164 18.76 -6.29 0.08
N ASP A 165 19.46 -7.44 0.20
CA ASP A 165 19.56 -8.42 -0.90
C ASP A 165 18.16 -8.90 -1.37
N VAL A 166 17.27 -9.14 -0.40
CA VAL A 166 15.92 -9.65 -0.69
C VAL A 166 15.04 -8.58 -1.35
N ARG A 167 15.23 -7.31 -0.99
CA ARG A 167 14.39 -6.20 -1.48
C ARG A 167 14.95 -5.48 -2.70
N GLU A 168 16.10 -5.88 -3.21
CA GLU A 168 16.64 -5.34 -4.46
C GLU A 168 15.66 -5.62 -5.61
N GLY A 169 15.25 -4.57 -6.32
CA GLY A 169 14.26 -4.64 -7.40
C GLY A 169 12.81 -4.86 -6.94
N LEU A 170 12.51 -4.85 -5.65
CA LEU A 170 11.18 -5.08 -5.12
C LEU A 170 10.28 -3.85 -5.27
N SER A 171 9.11 -4.04 -5.87
CA SER A 171 7.96 -3.15 -5.75
C SER A 171 6.88 -3.85 -4.93
N ALA A 172 6.40 -3.21 -3.86
CA ALA A 172 5.36 -3.77 -3.00
C ALA A 172 4.43 -2.72 -2.42
N VAL A 173 3.19 -3.12 -2.18
CA VAL A 173 2.18 -2.33 -1.46
C VAL A 173 1.70 -3.15 -0.28
N ILE A 174 1.77 -2.57 0.91
CA ILE A 174 1.26 -3.12 2.16
C ILE A 174 0.11 -2.25 2.63
N SER A 175 -1.10 -2.80 2.70
CA SER A 175 -2.28 -2.12 3.20
C SER A 175 -2.81 -2.84 4.42
N VAL A 176 -3.00 -2.11 5.51
CA VAL A 176 -3.60 -2.67 6.72
C VAL A 176 -4.83 -1.88 7.14
N LYS A 177 -5.83 -2.60 7.64
CA LYS A 177 -7.05 -2.01 8.20
C LYS A 177 -7.19 -2.43 9.65
N LEU A 178 -7.41 -1.47 10.53
CA LEU A 178 -7.52 -1.69 11.97
C LEU A 178 -8.47 -0.68 12.61
N PRO A 179 -9.19 -1.07 13.69
CA PRO A 179 -10.24 -0.22 14.29
C PRO A 179 -9.70 1.08 14.89
N ASP A 180 -8.53 1.02 15.55
CA ASP A 180 -7.95 2.16 16.27
C ASP A 180 -6.44 2.28 15.96
N PRO A 181 -6.07 2.88 14.82
CA PRO A 181 -4.68 3.06 14.44
C PRO A 181 -3.98 4.09 15.33
N GLN A 182 -2.89 3.67 15.97
CA GLN A 182 -2.02 4.56 16.70
C GLN A 182 -0.88 5.01 15.79
N PHE A 183 -0.84 6.29 15.47
CA PHE A 183 0.23 6.88 14.66
C PHE A 183 1.24 7.63 15.52
N GLU A 184 2.49 7.64 15.07
CA GLU A 184 3.51 8.52 15.63
C GLU A 184 3.33 9.93 15.05
N GLY A 185 2.76 10.84 15.83
CA GLY A 185 2.52 12.24 15.44
C GLY A 185 1.26 12.50 14.61
N GLN A 186 0.92 13.78 14.50
CA GLN A 186 -0.31 14.26 13.84
C GLN A 186 -0.29 14.08 12.32
N THR A 187 0.89 14.02 11.70
CA THR A 187 1.06 13.80 10.25
C THR A 187 0.69 12.40 9.82
N LYS A 188 0.54 11.45 10.77
CA LYS A 188 0.22 10.05 10.53
C LYS A 188 1.24 9.33 9.61
N ALA A 189 2.47 9.83 9.59
CA ALA A 189 3.52 9.33 8.71
C ALA A 189 4.03 7.93 9.06
N LYS A 190 3.81 7.49 10.32
CA LYS A 190 4.29 6.20 10.82
C LYS A 190 3.27 5.52 11.71
N LEU A 191 2.98 4.24 11.45
CA LEU A 191 2.08 3.44 12.27
C LEU A 191 2.79 2.84 13.47
N GLY A 192 2.35 3.20 14.68
CA GLY A 192 2.90 2.73 15.96
C GLY A 192 2.22 1.50 16.56
N SER A 193 1.07 1.05 16.03
CA SER A 193 0.29 -0.08 16.56
C SER A 193 1.10 -1.39 16.56
N SER A 194 1.74 -1.73 17.68
CA SER A 194 2.76 -2.79 17.79
C SER A 194 2.25 -4.19 17.40
N TYR A 195 0.98 -4.49 17.66
CA TYR A 195 0.39 -5.79 17.32
C TYR A 195 0.32 -6.03 15.81
N MET A 196 0.28 -4.97 14.99
CA MET A 196 0.29 -5.08 13.54
C MET A 196 1.59 -5.66 12.99
N ARG A 197 2.72 -5.48 13.71
CA ARG A 197 3.97 -6.13 13.37
C ARG A 197 3.84 -7.66 13.43
N ALA A 198 3.30 -8.16 14.56
CA ALA A 198 3.11 -9.60 14.76
C ALA A 198 2.07 -10.18 13.79
N LEU A 199 0.98 -9.45 13.53
CA LEU A 199 -0.06 -9.89 12.60
C LEU A 199 0.49 -9.98 11.17
N THR A 200 1.17 -8.95 10.69
CA THR A 200 1.76 -8.95 9.34
C THR A 200 2.83 -10.05 9.20
N LEU A 201 3.68 -10.22 10.21
CA LEU A 201 4.70 -11.27 10.24
C LEU A 201 4.11 -12.70 10.23
N LYS A 202 2.89 -12.88 10.74
CA LYS A 202 2.17 -14.16 10.73
C LYS A 202 1.53 -14.44 9.38
N ILE A 203 1.01 -13.40 8.72
CA ILE A 203 0.26 -13.53 7.47
C ILE A 203 1.21 -13.69 6.27
N VAL A 204 2.30 -12.95 6.23
CA VAL A 204 3.36 -13.04 5.22
C VAL A 204 4.31 -14.19 5.52
#